data_6d1346058bd85524978e0359e517988c
#
_entry.id   6d1346058bd85524978e0359e517988c
#
_cell.length_a   1.000
_cell.length_b   1.000
_cell.length_c   1.000
_cell.angle_alpha   90.00
_cell.angle_beta   90.00
_cell.angle_gamma   90.00
#
_symmetry.space_group_name_H-M   'P 1'
#
loop_
_entity.id
_entity.type
_entity.pdbx_description
1 polymer ?
#
loop_
_entity_poly.entity_id
_entity_poly.type
_entity_poly.pdbx_seq_one_letter_code
_entity_poly.pdbx_strand_id
1 'polypeptide(L)'
;MSSLPLEENQRVHLAIIGGDPAASPREMSGEMARLQKLCDDLSVGQTVVFLGKRDQDRLPYYYSAAELVVMPSHYESFGMVALEAMACGTPVIASEVGGLAYLVRDGETGFTIPDQEPDMLCEKISWLLNDEHLHAKMSQRAVEYAQDYAWEKIAEQIQGVYAGLLKSQQDATYIQ
;
A
#
# COMPACT_ATOMS: atom_id res chain seq x y z
N MET A 1 23.76 4.88 -7.17
CA MET A 1 22.43 5.49 -6.93
C MET A 1 21.64 5.30 -8.20
N SER A 2 20.60 4.47 -8.14
CA SER A 2 19.72 4.27 -9.29
C SER A 2 18.84 5.51 -9.44
N SER A 3 18.86 6.11 -10.61
CA SER A 3 17.90 7.16 -10.97
C SER A 3 16.71 6.53 -11.67
N LEU A 4 15.50 6.97 -11.37
CA LEU A 4 14.31 6.56 -12.10
C LEU A 4 14.50 6.90 -13.60
N PRO A 5 14.49 5.92 -14.51
CA PRO A 5 14.52 6.19 -15.94
C PRO A 5 13.14 6.68 -16.37
N LEU A 6 12.93 7.99 -16.25
CA LEU A 6 11.70 8.69 -16.65
C LEU A 6 11.83 9.20 -18.08
N GLU A 7 10.71 9.30 -18.79
CA GLU A 7 10.67 9.98 -20.07
C GLU A 7 11.08 11.47 -19.94
N GLU A 8 11.63 12.05 -21.00
CA GLU A 8 11.99 13.47 -21.03
C GLU A 8 10.78 14.34 -20.65
N ASN A 9 10.89 15.09 -19.54
CA ASN A 9 9.89 15.98 -18.92
C ASN A 9 8.93 15.35 -17.88
N GLN A 10 8.98 14.08 -17.54
CA GLN A 10 8.23 13.56 -16.41
C GLN A 10 8.82 14.05 -15.08
N ARG A 11 7.96 14.64 -14.24
CA ARG A 11 8.30 15.01 -12.86
C ARG A 11 7.55 14.11 -11.90
N VAL A 12 8.29 13.37 -11.10
CA VAL A 12 7.73 12.55 -10.03
C VAL A 12 7.76 13.31 -8.73
N HIS A 13 6.66 13.32 -8.02
CA HIS A 13 6.53 13.86 -6.68
C HIS A 13 6.23 12.73 -5.71
N LEU A 14 6.93 12.72 -4.58
CA LEU A 14 6.68 11.82 -3.47
C LEU A 14 5.90 12.56 -2.38
N ALA A 15 4.71 12.06 -2.04
CA ALA A 15 3.94 12.53 -0.89
C ALA A 15 4.08 11.53 0.26
N ILE A 16 4.55 11.98 1.40
CA ILE A 16 4.68 11.19 2.63
C ILE A 16 3.56 11.58 3.59
N ILE A 17 2.67 10.64 3.87
CA ILE A 17 1.52 10.84 4.77
C ILE A 17 1.83 10.13 6.09
N GLY A 18 1.74 10.88 7.19
CA GLY A 18 2.04 10.43 8.54
C GLY A 18 2.96 11.38 9.28
N GLY A 19 3.18 11.13 10.56
CA GLY A 19 3.99 12.00 11.39
C GLY A 19 3.41 13.41 11.57
N ASP A 20 4.20 14.33 12.09
CA ASP A 20 3.90 15.75 12.17
C ASP A 20 5.07 16.56 11.60
N PRO A 21 4.94 17.12 10.38
CA PRO A 21 6.00 17.89 9.74
C PRO A 21 6.24 19.25 10.38
N ALA A 22 5.30 19.75 11.20
CA ALA A 22 5.42 21.00 11.94
C ALA A 22 6.05 20.81 13.33
N ALA A 23 6.26 19.56 13.76
CA ALA A 23 6.92 19.28 15.03
C ALA A 23 8.35 19.85 15.05
N SER A 24 8.78 20.36 16.19
CA SER A 24 10.17 20.75 16.35
C SER A 24 11.10 19.53 16.18
N PRO A 25 12.38 19.70 15.84
CA PRO A 25 13.32 18.59 15.70
C PRO A 25 13.43 17.68 16.95
N ARG A 26 13.04 18.19 18.12
CA ARG A 26 13.01 17.41 19.38
C ARG A 26 11.75 16.57 19.55
N GLU A 27 10.65 16.98 18.93
CA GLU A 27 9.33 16.35 19.01
C GLU A 27 9.05 15.43 17.80
N MET A 28 9.84 15.63 16.75
CA MET A 28 9.75 14.84 15.53
C MET A 28 10.13 13.38 15.83
N SER A 29 9.37 12.42 15.27
CA SER A 29 9.79 11.02 15.35
C SER A 29 11.20 10.87 14.72
N GLY A 30 12.02 9.98 15.26
CA GLY A 30 13.36 9.75 14.72
C GLY A 30 13.35 9.42 13.23
N GLU A 31 12.30 8.71 12.76
CA GLU A 31 12.14 8.37 11.35
C GLU A 31 11.82 9.58 10.47
N MET A 32 10.95 10.47 10.91
CA MET A 32 10.66 11.71 10.18
C MET A 32 11.91 12.58 10.00
N ALA A 33 12.69 12.76 11.08
CA ALA A 33 13.94 13.51 11.03
C ALA A 33 14.96 12.83 10.10
N ARG A 34 15.03 11.50 10.11
CA ARG A 34 15.89 10.72 9.21
C ARG A 34 15.50 10.93 7.75
N LEU A 35 14.21 10.89 7.42
CA LEU A 35 13.71 11.08 6.06
C LEU A 35 13.96 12.52 5.57
N GLN A 36 13.74 13.53 6.41
CA GLN A 36 14.03 14.92 6.04
C GLN A 36 15.52 15.11 5.76
N LYS A 37 16.37 14.60 6.65
CA LYS A 37 17.82 14.66 6.43
C LYS A 37 18.23 13.97 5.12
N LEU A 38 17.61 12.81 4.81
CA LEU A 38 17.88 12.08 3.57
C LEU A 38 17.49 12.92 2.34
N CYS A 39 16.35 13.62 2.39
CA CYS A 39 15.92 14.51 1.32
C CYS A 39 16.92 15.64 1.08
N ASP A 40 17.47 16.20 2.15
CA ASP A 40 18.50 17.25 2.06
C ASP A 40 19.81 16.69 1.49
N ASP A 41 20.28 15.56 2.01
CA ASP A 41 21.51 14.89 1.56
C ASP A 41 21.44 14.50 0.07
N LEU A 42 20.26 14.12 -0.42
CA LEU A 42 20.01 13.76 -1.82
C LEU A 42 19.59 14.93 -2.71
N SER A 43 19.38 16.13 -2.13
CA SER A 43 18.90 17.33 -2.84
C SER A 43 17.56 17.11 -3.57
N VAL A 44 16.65 16.29 -3.02
CA VAL A 44 15.33 15.98 -3.60
C VAL A 44 14.17 16.70 -2.89
N GLY A 45 14.45 17.60 -1.97
CA GLY A 45 13.44 18.28 -1.15
C GLY A 45 12.37 19.05 -1.94
N GLN A 46 12.62 19.40 -3.22
CA GLN A 46 11.60 20.04 -4.08
C GLN A 46 10.58 19.06 -4.64
N THR A 47 10.88 17.77 -4.65
CA THR A 47 10.00 16.71 -5.18
C THR A 47 9.37 15.85 -4.09
N VAL A 48 9.74 16.06 -2.83
CA VAL A 48 9.21 15.35 -1.66
C VAL A 48 8.36 16.29 -0.82
N VAL A 49 7.12 15.90 -0.53
CA VAL A 49 6.19 16.67 0.30
C VAL A 49 5.78 15.85 1.51
N PHE A 50 6.04 16.37 2.70
CA PHE A 50 5.58 15.78 3.95
C PHE A 50 4.21 16.37 4.30
N LEU A 51 3.17 15.57 4.18
CA LEU A 51 1.80 16.01 4.36
C LEU A 51 1.33 15.93 5.83
N GLY A 52 2.06 15.20 6.69
CA GLY A 52 1.63 14.95 8.07
C GLY A 52 0.46 13.96 8.16
N LYS A 53 -0.11 13.85 9.36
CA LYS A 53 -1.29 12.99 9.59
C LYS A 53 -2.49 13.52 8.81
N ARG A 54 -3.29 12.60 8.29
CA ARG A 54 -4.56 12.89 7.63
C ARG A 54 -5.67 12.07 8.26
N ASP A 55 -6.85 12.64 8.33
CA ASP A 55 -8.04 11.93 8.80
C ASP A 55 -8.40 10.83 7.80
N GLN A 56 -8.96 9.74 8.30
CA GLN A 56 -9.23 8.54 7.51
C GLN A 56 -10.21 8.81 6.36
N ASP A 57 -11.16 9.73 6.53
CA ASP A 57 -12.10 10.17 5.49
C ASP A 57 -11.42 10.94 4.34
N ARG A 58 -10.19 11.43 4.55
CA ARG A 58 -9.39 12.15 3.56
C ARG A 58 -8.44 11.25 2.77
N LEU A 59 -8.05 10.12 3.32
CA LEU A 59 -7.07 9.21 2.69
C LEU A 59 -7.49 8.74 1.29
N PRO A 60 -8.77 8.43 1.01
CA PRO A 60 -9.19 8.01 -0.33
C PRO A 60 -8.87 9.03 -1.43
N TYR A 61 -8.89 10.33 -1.13
CA TYR A 61 -8.54 11.37 -2.10
C TYR A 61 -7.05 11.34 -2.46
N TYR A 62 -6.18 11.04 -1.48
CA TYR A 62 -4.75 10.91 -1.73
C TYR A 62 -4.44 9.64 -2.50
N TYR A 63 -5.06 8.51 -2.13
CA TYR A 63 -4.90 7.28 -2.88
C TYR A 63 -5.35 7.45 -4.34
N SER A 64 -6.55 7.96 -4.57
CA SER A 64 -7.08 8.16 -5.93
C SER A 64 -6.30 9.19 -6.76
N ALA A 65 -5.55 10.10 -6.14
CA ALA A 65 -4.72 11.08 -6.82
C ALA A 65 -3.30 10.60 -7.10
N ALA A 66 -2.90 9.47 -6.51
CA ALA A 66 -1.57 8.90 -6.67
C ALA A 66 -1.54 7.91 -7.85
N GLU A 67 -0.46 7.94 -8.63
CA GLU A 67 -0.20 6.91 -9.65
C GLU A 67 0.08 5.55 -9.01
N LEU A 68 0.72 5.53 -7.85
CA LEU A 68 1.02 4.30 -7.10
C LEU A 68 1.25 4.63 -5.62
N VAL A 69 1.08 3.63 -4.78
CA VAL A 69 1.42 3.69 -3.35
C VAL A 69 2.61 2.78 -3.07
N VAL A 70 3.58 3.27 -2.32
CA VAL A 70 4.77 2.51 -1.91
C VAL A 70 4.70 2.20 -0.43
N MET A 71 4.84 0.93 -0.08
CA MET A 71 4.89 0.44 1.29
C MET A 71 6.20 -0.32 1.57
N PRO A 72 7.32 0.39 1.83
CA PRO A 72 8.63 -0.21 2.05
C PRO A 72 8.78 -0.63 3.52
N SER A 73 7.84 -1.39 4.01
CA SER A 73 7.77 -1.79 5.42
C SER A 73 8.76 -2.91 5.72
N HIS A 74 9.43 -2.85 6.88
CA HIS A 74 10.20 -3.98 7.42
C HIS A 74 9.30 -5.01 8.12
N TYR A 75 8.13 -4.59 8.57
CA TYR A 75 7.12 -5.44 9.20
C TYR A 75 5.74 -4.84 8.98
N GLU A 76 4.80 -5.67 8.57
CA GLU A 76 3.38 -5.30 8.45
C GLU A 76 2.50 -6.52 8.76
N SER A 77 1.55 -6.38 9.67
CA SER A 77 0.71 -7.48 10.09
C SER A 77 -0.35 -7.86 9.06
N PHE A 78 -0.97 -6.89 8.42
CA PHE A 78 -2.00 -7.10 7.41
C PHE A 78 -1.80 -6.24 6.15
N GLY A 79 -1.64 -4.91 6.30
CA GLY A 79 -1.48 -3.98 5.19
C GLY A 79 -2.75 -3.20 4.85
N MET A 80 -3.46 -2.67 5.85
CA MET A 80 -4.68 -1.89 5.62
C MET A 80 -4.48 -0.75 4.61
N VAL A 81 -3.34 -0.05 4.66
CA VAL A 81 -3.01 1.02 3.72
C VAL A 81 -2.94 0.51 2.28
N ALA A 82 -2.36 -0.68 2.07
CA ALA A 82 -2.33 -1.30 0.75
C ALA A 82 -3.74 -1.64 0.26
N LEU A 83 -4.58 -2.21 1.13
CA LEU A 83 -5.96 -2.55 0.79
C LEU A 83 -6.79 -1.31 0.46
N GLU A 84 -6.66 -0.24 1.24
CA GLU A 84 -7.32 1.05 1.01
C GLU A 84 -6.90 1.68 -0.33
N ALA A 85 -5.60 1.66 -0.64
CA ALA A 85 -5.08 2.14 -1.92
C ALA A 85 -5.64 1.31 -3.10
N MET A 86 -5.60 -0.02 -3.01
CA MET A 86 -6.16 -0.91 -4.01
C MET A 86 -7.66 -0.71 -4.21
N ALA A 87 -8.43 -0.47 -3.13
CA ALA A 87 -9.86 -0.17 -3.21
C ALA A 87 -10.14 1.15 -3.96
N CYS A 88 -9.18 2.10 -3.93
CA CYS A 88 -9.24 3.35 -4.69
C CYS A 88 -8.72 3.21 -6.13
N GLY A 89 -8.31 2.01 -6.56
CA GLY A 89 -7.78 1.76 -7.89
C GLY A 89 -6.30 2.12 -8.05
N THR A 90 -5.57 2.24 -6.96
CA THR A 90 -4.17 2.64 -6.98
C THR A 90 -3.29 1.40 -6.79
N PRO A 91 -2.44 1.03 -7.77
CA PRO A 91 -1.50 -0.07 -7.64
C PRO A 91 -0.53 0.14 -6.48
N VAL A 92 -0.13 -0.95 -5.83
CA VAL A 92 0.75 -0.90 -4.66
C VAL A 92 2.07 -1.59 -4.96
N ILE A 93 3.19 -0.95 -4.59
CA ILE A 93 4.49 -1.62 -4.52
C ILE A 93 4.83 -1.80 -3.05
N ALA A 94 4.97 -3.03 -2.59
CA ALA A 94 5.18 -3.35 -1.18
C ALA A 94 6.38 -4.25 -0.95
N SER A 95 7.00 -4.13 0.22
CA SER A 95 7.95 -5.13 0.68
C SER A 95 7.25 -6.48 0.90
N GLU A 96 7.91 -7.58 0.53
CA GLU A 96 7.42 -8.94 0.72
C GLU A 96 7.57 -9.38 2.19
N VAL A 97 6.80 -8.72 3.07
CA VAL A 97 6.84 -8.94 4.51
C VAL A 97 5.44 -9.12 5.09
N GLY A 98 5.31 -10.02 6.06
CA GLY A 98 4.06 -10.22 6.82
C GLY A 98 2.82 -10.33 5.94
N GLY A 99 1.78 -9.56 6.26
CA GLY A 99 0.52 -9.55 5.52
C GLY A 99 0.63 -9.01 4.11
N LEU A 100 1.58 -8.11 3.83
CA LEU A 100 1.76 -7.53 2.49
C LEU A 100 2.12 -8.58 1.44
N ALA A 101 2.93 -9.59 1.81
CA ALA A 101 3.32 -10.68 0.91
C ALA A 101 2.13 -11.51 0.40
N TYR A 102 1.00 -11.48 1.11
CA TYR A 102 -0.22 -12.18 0.72
C TYR A 102 -1.28 -11.25 0.13
N LEU A 103 -1.30 -10.00 0.58
CA LEU A 103 -2.31 -9.03 0.19
C LEU A 103 -2.01 -8.42 -1.19
N VAL A 104 -0.75 -8.08 -1.46
CA VAL A 104 -0.34 -7.54 -2.76
C VAL A 104 0.02 -8.70 -3.69
N ARG A 105 -0.76 -8.90 -4.75
CA ARG A 105 -0.51 -9.95 -5.75
C ARG A 105 0.48 -9.44 -6.78
N ASP A 106 1.68 -10.01 -6.76
CA ASP A 106 2.76 -9.60 -7.65
C ASP A 106 2.37 -9.74 -9.12
N GLY A 107 2.55 -8.66 -9.89
CA GLY A 107 2.18 -8.58 -11.30
C GLY A 107 0.67 -8.49 -11.58
N GLU A 108 -0.21 -8.53 -10.56
CA GLU A 108 -1.67 -8.45 -10.71
C GLU A 108 -2.26 -7.16 -10.12
N THR A 109 -2.09 -6.93 -8.81
CA THR A 109 -2.64 -5.77 -8.11
C THR A 109 -1.58 -4.73 -7.77
N GLY A 110 -0.35 -5.01 -8.10
CA GLY A 110 0.84 -4.23 -7.81
C GLY A 110 2.09 -5.09 -7.94
N PHE A 111 3.13 -4.74 -7.21
CA PHE A 111 4.37 -5.50 -7.15
C PHE A 111 4.78 -5.76 -5.70
N THR A 112 5.39 -6.92 -5.48
CA THR A 112 6.14 -7.19 -4.24
C THR A 112 7.64 -7.19 -4.52
N ILE A 113 8.42 -6.69 -3.57
CA ILE A 113 9.87 -6.63 -3.64
C ILE A 113 10.46 -7.14 -2.33
N PRO A 114 11.64 -7.75 -2.31
CA PRO A 114 12.33 -8.06 -1.07
C PRO A 114 12.55 -6.79 -0.23
N ASP A 115 12.61 -6.96 1.09
CA ASP A 115 12.91 -5.84 1.99
C ASP A 115 14.31 -5.26 1.71
N GLN A 116 14.44 -3.94 1.80
CA GLN A 116 15.68 -3.21 1.61
C GLN A 116 16.31 -3.32 0.20
N GLU A 117 15.48 -3.50 -0.84
CA GLU A 117 15.92 -3.56 -2.24
C GLU A 117 15.52 -2.29 -3.02
N PRO A 118 16.18 -1.14 -2.81
CA PRO A 118 15.81 0.12 -3.45
C PRO A 118 15.95 0.11 -4.97
N ASP A 119 16.84 -0.69 -5.52
CA ASP A 119 17.02 -0.79 -6.96
C ASP A 119 15.82 -1.51 -7.61
N MET A 120 15.31 -2.58 -6.99
CA MET A 120 14.08 -3.25 -7.43
C MET A 120 12.86 -2.32 -7.26
N LEU A 121 12.78 -1.56 -6.16
CA LEU A 121 11.73 -0.57 -5.97
C LEU A 121 11.74 0.45 -7.12
N CYS A 122 12.89 0.99 -7.44
CA CYS A 122 13.07 1.95 -8.54
C CYS A 122 12.62 1.36 -9.88
N GLU A 123 12.99 0.12 -10.17
CA GLU A 123 12.57 -0.60 -11.39
C GLU A 123 11.05 -0.73 -11.49
N LYS A 124 10.37 -1.20 -10.40
CA LYS A 124 8.92 -1.38 -10.39
C LYS A 124 8.15 -0.06 -10.49
N ILE A 125 8.63 0.99 -9.82
CA ILE A 125 8.07 2.34 -9.97
C ILE A 125 8.18 2.77 -11.44
N SER A 126 9.35 2.58 -12.07
CA SER A 126 9.55 2.97 -13.47
C SER A 126 8.61 2.22 -14.42
N TRP A 127 8.35 0.94 -14.21
CA TRP A 127 7.41 0.19 -15.02
C TRP A 127 6.00 0.77 -14.95
N LEU A 128 5.51 1.07 -13.76
CA LEU A 128 4.16 1.61 -13.61
C LEU A 128 4.02 3.04 -14.14
N LEU A 129 5.07 3.85 -14.03
CA LEU A 129 5.02 5.24 -14.52
C LEU A 129 5.20 5.37 -16.04
N ASN A 130 5.84 4.39 -16.70
CA ASN A 130 6.12 4.44 -18.12
C ASN A 130 5.21 3.53 -18.98
N ASP A 131 4.40 2.66 -18.38
CA ASP A 131 3.48 1.77 -19.08
C ASP A 131 2.03 2.00 -18.61
N GLU A 132 1.33 2.90 -19.29
CA GLU A 132 -0.07 3.23 -19.00
C GLU A 132 -1.00 1.99 -19.08
N HIS A 133 -0.71 1.05 -19.97
CA HIS A 133 -1.52 -0.15 -20.12
C HIS A 133 -1.35 -1.09 -18.93
N LEU A 134 -0.11 -1.29 -18.49
CA LEU A 134 0.21 -2.06 -17.29
C LEU A 134 -0.44 -1.42 -16.06
N HIS A 135 -0.30 -0.09 -15.90
CA HIS A 135 -0.89 0.68 -14.81
C HIS A 135 -2.42 0.49 -14.77
N ALA A 136 -3.12 0.75 -15.88
CA ALA A 136 -4.56 0.63 -15.97
C ALA A 136 -5.06 -0.80 -15.67
N LYS A 137 -4.34 -1.81 -16.17
CA LYS A 137 -4.65 -3.22 -15.89
C LYS A 137 -4.52 -3.54 -14.40
N MET A 138 -3.43 -3.11 -13.76
CA MET A 138 -3.22 -3.34 -12.32
C MET A 138 -4.23 -2.57 -11.48
N SER A 139 -4.53 -1.33 -11.83
CA SER A 139 -5.55 -0.50 -11.19
C SER A 139 -6.91 -1.21 -11.18
N GLN A 140 -7.37 -1.71 -12.32
CA GLN A 140 -8.62 -2.45 -12.39
C GLN A 140 -8.60 -3.72 -11.52
N ARG A 141 -7.51 -4.51 -11.59
CA ARG A 141 -7.36 -5.73 -10.80
C ARG A 141 -7.30 -5.44 -9.29
N ALA A 142 -6.68 -4.34 -8.90
CA ALA A 142 -6.61 -3.91 -7.52
C ALA A 142 -8.02 -3.64 -6.95
N VAL A 143 -8.87 -2.91 -7.69
CA VAL A 143 -10.28 -2.66 -7.28
C VAL A 143 -11.06 -3.96 -7.18
N GLU A 144 -10.98 -4.82 -8.20
CA GLU A 144 -11.69 -6.11 -8.21
C GLU A 144 -11.31 -6.97 -6.99
N TYR A 145 -10.03 -7.05 -6.72
CA TYR A 145 -9.51 -7.83 -5.60
C TYR A 145 -9.87 -7.24 -4.23
N ALA A 146 -9.79 -5.91 -4.07
CA ALA A 146 -10.13 -5.26 -2.81
C ALA A 146 -11.60 -5.49 -2.40
N GLN A 147 -12.52 -5.70 -3.36
CA GLN A 147 -13.91 -6.02 -3.07
C GLN A 147 -14.09 -7.32 -2.28
N ASP A 148 -13.14 -8.25 -2.32
CA ASP A 148 -13.21 -9.49 -1.53
C ASP A 148 -13.02 -9.23 -0.04
N TYR A 149 -12.50 -8.07 0.33
CA TYR A 149 -12.30 -7.60 1.70
C TYR A 149 -13.39 -6.62 2.18
N ALA A 150 -14.47 -6.41 1.40
CA ALA A 150 -15.61 -5.62 1.83
C ALA A 150 -16.24 -6.22 3.09
N TRP A 151 -16.64 -5.37 4.04
CA TRP A 151 -17.19 -5.81 5.32
C TRP A 151 -18.40 -6.73 5.18
N GLU A 152 -19.22 -6.53 4.15
CA GLU A 152 -20.37 -7.37 3.82
C GLU A 152 -19.92 -8.80 3.52
N LYS A 153 -18.90 -8.98 2.67
CA LYS A 153 -18.36 -10.30 2.33
C LYS A 153 -17.71 -10.99 3.53
N ILE A 154 -16.95 -10.23 4.31
CA ILE A 154 -16.34 -10.75 5.55
C ILE A 154 -17.42 -11.22 6.53
N ALA A 155 -18.48 -10.42 6.70
CA ALA A 155 -19.60 -10.79 7.57
C ALA A 155 -20.31 -12.07 7.09
N GLU A 156 -20.55 -12.23 5.78
CA GLU A 156 -21.12 -13.43 5.19
C GLU A 156 -20.22 -14.66 5.44
N GLN A 157 -18.91 -14.53 5.28
CA GLN A 157 -17.96 -15.62 5.55
C GLN A 157 -18.01 -16.05 7.03
N ILE A 158 -18.02 -15.08 7.96
CA ILE A 158 -18.12 -15.34 9.39
C ILE A 158 -19.44 -16.03 9.73
N GLN A 159 -20.56 -15.57 9.18
CA GLN A 159 -21.87 -16.22 9.34
C GLN A 159 -21.86 -17.66 8.82
N GLY A 160 -21.20 -17.90 7.67
CA GLY A 160 -21.04 -19.24 7.11
C GLY A 160 -20.28 -20.18 8.05
N VAL A 161 -19.23 -19.72 8.71
CA VAL A 161 -18.48 -20.48 9.72
C VAL A 161 -19.39 -20.84 10.91
N TYR A 162 -20.13 -19.87 11.46
CA TYR A 162 -21.05 -20.14 12.57
C TYR A 162 -22.17 -21.13 12.19
N ALA A 163 -22.77 -20.95 11.01
CA ALA A 163 -23.81 -21.88 10.53
C ALA A 163 -23.29 -23.31 10.35
N GLY A 164 -22.05 -23.47 9.88
CA GLY A 164 -21.38 -24.76 9.75
C GLY A 164 -21.17 -25.44 11.10
N LEU A 165 -20.72 -24.69 12.10
CA LEU A 165 -20.52 -25.20 13.46
C LEU A 165 -21.83 -25.65 14.12
N LEU A 166 -22.91 -24.87 13.96
CA LEU A 166 -24.22 -25.22 14.52
C LEU A 166 -24.80 -26.51 13.88
N LYS A 167 -24.63 -26.68 12.57
CA LYS A 167 -25.07 -27.92 11.89
C LYS A 167 -24.29 -29.13 12.40
N SER A 168 -22.97 -29.04 12.52
CA SER A 168 -22.15 -30.14 13.00
C SER A 168 -22.47 -30.55 14.43
N GLN A 169 -22.88 -29.62 15.30
CA GLN A 169 -23.36 -29.93 16.65
C GLN A 169 -24.70 -30.66 16.65
N GLN A 170 -25.64 -30.27 15.78
CA GLN A 170 -26.92 -30.95 15.64
C GLN A 170 -26.75 -32.40 15.17
N ASP A 171 -25.90 -32.63 14.16
CA ASP A 171 -25.62 -33.95 13.64
C ASP A 171 -24.96 -34.87 14.68
N ALA A 172 -24.08 -34.32 15.52
CA ALA A 172 -23.44 -35.07 16.61
C ALA A 172 -24.43 -35.48 17.73
N THR A 173 -25.53 -34.76 17.91
CA THR A 173 -26.54 -35.04 18.95
C THR A 173 -27.49 -36.16 18.53
N TYR A 174 -27.61 -36.48 17.24
CA TYR A 174 -28.46 -37.58 16.75
C TYR A 174 -27.77 -38.96 16.71
N ILE A 175 -26.52 -39.06 17.12
CA ILE A 175 -25.74 -40.33 17.11
C ILE A 175 -25.65 -40.94 18.51
N GLN A 176 -26.32 -40.40 19.50
CA GLN A 176 -26.51 -41.01 20.82
C GLN A 176 -27.91 -41.62 20.94
#